data_22b965073fc3e388c07e6a043875e0cb
#
_entry.id   22b965073fc3e388c07e6a043875e0cb
#
_cell.length_a   1.000
_cell.length_b   1.000
_cell.length_c   1.000
_cell.angle_alpha   90.00
_cell.angle_beta   90.00
_cell.angle_gamma   90.00
#
_symmetry.space_group_name_H-M   'P 1'
#
loop_
_entity.id
_entity.type
_entity.pdbx_description
1 polymer ?
#
loop_
_entity_poly.entity_id
_entity_poly.type
_entity_poly.pdbx_seq_one_letter_code
_entity_poly.pdbx_strand_id
1 'polypeptide(L)'
;MSGHRVGSAEDALAHAGALVRPALLEAVHRLDPELREPALHHLAGGGKGVRAALAVIGAAASGGTEREGVLGAVAVELVHNYSLIHDDIIDNDQERRHQPTVWAAFGTGRAIVVGDALANLATQLLLEDPTPPRVRAAQLLSDATAAMIAGQADDMAFERRDAISAEECLKMEEGKTGALLACASAIGGVLAGADDAMIKALSAFGLRLGMAFQAVDDVLGIWGEPTKTGKPVGSDLLAHKQSLPVVIARANGGAELDALLASELTEADVLEAARLIEETGARLEVMAIADRALSEALESLESVPLVPRYRDELVSIARFVTERDR
;
A
#
# COMPACT_ATOMS: atom_id res chain seq x y z
N MET A 1 26.14 -29.34 -4.15
CA MET A 1 25.39 -28.32 -3.38
C MET A 1 25.31 -27.09 -4.26
N SER A 2 24.26 -26.99 -5.05
CA SER A 2 24.00 -25.85 -5.95
C SER A 2 23.49 -24.70 -5.06
N GLY A 3 24.33 -23.66 -4.86
CA GLY A 3 23.92 -22.45 -4.18
C GLY A 3 22.80 -21.78 -4.97
N HIS A 4 21.57 -21.84 -4.48
CA HIS A 4 20.48 -21.04 -4.99
C HIS A 4 20.87 -19.58 -4.75
N ARG A 5 21.16 -18.83 -5.81
CA ARG A 5 21.14 -17.35 -5.72
C ARG A 5 19.72 -16.99 -5.36
N VAL A 6 19.52 -16.39 -4.19
CA VAL A 6 18.30 -15.67 -3.87
C VAL A 6 18.17 -14.59 -4.94
N GLY A 7 17.09 -14.61 -5.70
CA GLY A 7 16.81 -13.57 -6.69
C GLY A 7 16.69 -12.20 -5.97
N SER A 8 17.01 -11.11 -6.65
CA SER A 8 16.78 -9.78 -6.08
C SER A 8 15.28 -9.55 -5.85
N ALA A 9 14.92 -8.59 -4.99
CA ALA A 9 13.51 -8.20 -4.82
C ALA A 9 12.88 -7.81 -6.17
N GLU A 10 13.64 -7.13 -7.03
CA GLU A 10 13.20 -6.74 -8.37
C GLU A 10 12.90 -7.96 -9.26
N ASP A 11 13.73 -9.00 -9.19
CA ASP A 11 13.47 -10.26 -9.92
C ASP A 11 12.19 -10.93 -9.43
N ALA A 12 11.97 -10.98 -8.10
CA ALA A 12 10.76 -11.56 -7.51
C ALA A 12 9.49 -10.77 -7.90
N LEU A 13 9.56 -9.43 -7.86
CA LEU A 13 8.47 -8.55 -8.29
C LEU A 13 8.18 -8.70 -9.79
N ALA A 14 9.20 -8.73 -10.64
CA ALA A 14 9.05 -8.92 -12.08
C ALA A 14 8.44 -10.28 -12.43
N HIS A 15 8.89 -11.35 -11.76
CA HIS A 15 8.35 -12.69 -11.93
C HIS A 15 6.87 -12.77 -11.53
N ALA A 16 6.50 -12.29 -10.35
CA ALA A 16 5.10 -12.24 -9.91
C ALA A 16 4.25 -11.38 -10.86
N GLY A 17 4.77 -10.23 -11.29
CA GLY A 17 4.11 -9.37 -12.28
C GLY A 17 3.83 -10.09 -13.60
N ALA A 18 4.75 -10.91 -14.09
CA ALA A 18 4.57 -11.69 -15.31
C ALA A 18 3.45 -12.75 -15.17
N LEU A 19 3.24 -13.29 -13.97
CA LEU A 19 2.16 -14.24 -13.69
C LEU A 19 0.80 -13.54 -13.52
N VAL A 20 0.77 -12.40 -12.84
CA VAL A 20 -0.49 -11.74 -12.42
C VAL A 20 -1.05 -10.82 -13.51
N ARG A 21 -0.20 -10.07 -14.23
CA ARG A 21 -0.64 -9.08 -15.21
C ARG A 21 -1.58 -9.62 -16.29
N PRO A 22 -1.33 -10.78 -16.94
CA PRO A 22 -2.27 -11.33 -17.92
C PRO A 22 -3.65 -11.62 -17.32
N ALA A 23 -3.71 -12.22 -16.12
CA ALA A 23 -4.95 -12.54 -15.43
C ALA A 23 -5.71 -11.28 -14.98
N LEU A 24 -4.99 -10.24 -14.53
CA LEU A 24 -5.58 -8.95 -14.18
C LEU A 24 -6.22 -8.28 -15.41
N LEU A 25 -5.52 -8.26 -16.54
CA LEU A 25 -6.07 -7.70 -17.79
C LEU A 25 -7.27 -8.50 -18.28
N GLU A 26 -7.21 -9.84 -18.22
CA GLU A 26 -8.36 -10.71 -18.56
C GLU A 26 -9.57 -10.41 -17.67
N ALA A 27 -9.36 -10.24 -16.36
CA ALA A 27 -10.42 -9.86 -15.43
C ALA A 27 -11.06 -8.52 -15.81
N VAL A 28 -10.26 -7.49 -16.09
CA VAL A 28 -10.76 -6.15 -16.49
C VAL A 28 -11.49 -6.20 -17.85
N HIS A 29 -11.11 -7.10 -18.75
CA HIS A 29 -11.84 -7.28 -20.01
C HIS A 29 -13.27 -7.81 -19.83
N ARG A 30 -13.64 -8.31 -18.65
CA ARG A 30 -15.03 -8.71 -18.30
C ARG A 30 -15.93 -7.53 -17.97
N LEU A 31 -15.37 -6.35 -17.70
CA LEU A 31 -16.15 -5.13 -17.47
C LEU A 31 -16.88 -4.68 -18.75
N ASP A 32 -17.97 -3.94 -18.54
CA ASP A 32 -18.65 -3.23 -19.62
C ASP A 32 -17.65 -2.36 -20.42
N PRO A 33 -17.78 -2.26 -21.76
CA PRO A 33 -16.87 -1.46 -22.58
C PRO A 33 -16.64 -0.03 -22.08
N GLU A 34 -17.69 0.63 -21.57
CA GLU A 34 -17.61 2.00 -21.05
C GLU A 34 -16.76 2.12 -19.77
N LEU A 35 -16.63 1.04 -19.00
CA LEU A 35 -15.83 0.98 -17.77
C LEU A 35 -14.43 0.41 -18.03
N ARG A 36 -14.31 -0.44 -19.06
CA ARG A 36 -13.07 -1.11 -19.43
C ARG A 36 -11.98 -0.15 -19.86
N GLU A 37 -12.32 0.81 -20.73
CA GLU A 37 -11.36 1.77 -21.27
C GLU A 37 -10.69 2.61 -20.15
N PRO A 38 -11.43 3.26 -19.23
CA PRO A 38 -10.82 3.99 -18.12
C PRO A 38 -10.05 3.09 -17.15
N ALA A 39 -10.52 1.86 -16.89
CA ALA A 39 -9.80 0.90 -16.05
C ALA A 39 -8.45 0.51 -16.67
N LEU A 40 -8.41 0.21 -17.96
CA LEU A 40 -7.17 -0.09 -18.68
C LEU A 40 -6.23 1.12 -18.76
N HIS A 41 -6.77 2.33 -18.93
CA HIS A 41 -6.00 3.58 -18.86
C HIS A 41 -5.25 3.67 -17.51
N HIS A 42 -5.95 3.47 -16.39
CA HIS A 42 -5.32 3.49 -15.06
C HIS A 42 -4.24 2.42 -14.92
N LEU A 43 -4.52 1.18 -15.32
CA LEU A 43 -3.58 0.06 -15.24
C LEU A 43 -2.35 0.21 -16.17
N ALA A 44 -2.45 1.00 -17.24
CA ALA A 44 -1.32 1.27 -18.14
C ALA A 44 -0.20 2.05 -17.44
N GLY A 45 -0.51 2.87 -16.43
CA GLY A 45 0.47 3.58 -15.61
C GLY A 45 1.41 2.67 -14.82
N GLY A 46 1.11 1.38 -14.75
CA GLY A 46 1.94 0.38 -14.09
C GLY A 46 1.98 0.54 -12.56
N GLY A 47 2.94 -0.12 -11.95
CA GLY A 47 3.20 -0.11 -10.51
C GLY A 47 4.27 -1.12 -10.17
N LYS A 48 4.81 -1.08 -8.94
CA LYS A 48 5.85 -2.04 -8.51
C LYS A 48 5.31 -3.45 -8.27
N GLY A 49 3.98 -3.64 -8.22
CA GLY A 49 3.33 -4.93 -8.07
C GLY A 49 3.63 -5.62 -6.73
N VAL A 50 3.95 -4.88 -5.68
CA VAL A 50 4.32 -5.45 -4.37
C VAL A 50 3.20 -6.30 -3.81
N ARG A 51 1.96 -5.80 -3.84
CA ARG A 51 0.79 -6.54 -3.31
C ARG A 51 0.54 -7.83 -4.09
N ALA A 52 0.64 -7.76 -5.41
CA ALA A 52 0.55 -8.94 -6.27
C ALA A 52 1.64 -9.97 -5.94
N ALA A 53 2.88 -9.54 -5.78
CA ALA A 53 4.00 -10.41 -5.44
C ALA A 53 3.81 -11.06 -4.06
N LEU A 54 3.38 -10.31 -3.05
CA LEU A 54 3.11 -10.84 -1.72
C LEU A 54 2.07 -11.98 -1.75
N ALA A 55 1.00 -11.83 -2.55
CA ALA A 55 -0.02 -12.87 -2.68
C ALA A 55 0.49 -14.13 -3.38
N VAL A 56 1.24 -13.98 -4.47
CA VAL A 56 1.83 -15.10 -5.21
C VAL A 56 2.86 -15.84 -4.36
N ILE A 57 3.78 -15.09 -3.74
CA ILE A 57 4.84 -15.64 -2.89
C ILE A 57 4.24 -16.23 -1.61
N GLY A 58 3.22 -15.60 -1.02
CA GLY A 58 2.52 -16.11 0.17
C GLY A 58 1.92 -17.49 -0.02
N ALA A 59 1.33 -17.77 -1.20
CA ALA A 59 0.86 -19.11 -1.54
C ALA A 59 2.01 -20.13 -1.58
N ALA A 60 3.07 -19.82 -2.29
CA ALA A 60 4.21 -20.71 -2.45
C ALA A 60 5.04 -20.86 -1.16
N ALA A 61 5.15 -19.80 -0.35
CA ALA A 61 5.79 -19.84 0.96
C ALA A 61 5.06 -20.76 1.95
N SER A 62 3.74 -20.89 1.80
CA SER A 62 2.89 -21.76 2.62
C SER A 62 2.89 -23.23 2.15
N GLY A 63 3.71 -23.61 1.16
CA GLY A 63 3.79 -24.97 0.62
C GLY A 63 2.86 -25.24 -0.57
N GLY A 64 2.08 -24.27 -1.02
CA GLY A 64 1.33 -24.32 -2.27
C GLY A 64 2.19 -23.94 -3.49
N THR A 65 1.54 -23.54 -4.56
CA THR A 65 2.16 -23.08 -5.79
C THR A 65 1.93 -21.57 -6.01
N GLU A 66 2.82 -20.92 -6.74
CA GLU A 66 2.66 -19.51 -7.15
C GLU A 66 1.33 -19.27 -7.88
N ARG A 67 0.89 -20.24 -8.69
CA ARG A 67 -0.37 -20.15 -9.45
C ARG A 67 -1.61 -20.09 -8.57
N GLU A 68 -1.61 -20.75 -7.42
CA GLU A 68 -2.71 -20.69 -6.46
C GLU A 68 -2.86 -19.28 -5.88
N GLY A 69 -1.77 -18.52 -5.79
CA GLY A 69 -1.79 -17.13 -5.35
C GLY A 69 -2.32 -16.12 -6.37
N VAL A 70 -2.34 -16.46 -7.67
CA VAL A 70 -2.67 -15.50 -8.75
C VAL A 70 -4.06 -14.92 -8.60
N LEU A 71 -5.07 -15.72 -8.27
CA LEU A 71 -6.45 -15.23 -8.09
C LEU A 71 -6.53 -14.20 -6.95
N GLY A 72 -5.87 -14.48 -5.83
CA GLY A 72 -5.77 -13.55 -4.70
C GLY A 72 -5.03 -12.27 -5.08
N ALA A 73 -3.93 -12.39 -5.81
CA ALA A 73 -3.16 -11.26 -6.32
C ALA A 73 -4.01 -10.33 -7.21
N VAL A 74 -4.76 -10.91 -8.15
CA VAL A 74 -5.68 -10.14 -9.02
C VAL A 74 -6.74 -9.43 -8.19
N ALA A 75 -7.37 -10.11 -7.23
CA ALA A 75 -8.40 -9.52 -6.39
C ALA A 75 -7.87 -8.36 -5.53
N VAL A 76 -6.69 -8.51 -4.93
CA VAL A 76 -6.02 -7.45 -4.17
C VAL A 76 -5.61 -6.27 -5.07
N GLU A 77 -5.07 -6.52 -6.26
CA GLU A 77 -4.73 -5.45 -7.21
C GLU A 77 -5.98 -4.69 -7.67
N LEU A 78 -7.10 -5.36 -7.91
CA LEU A 78 -8.37 -4.70 -8.27
C LEU A 78 -8.83 -3.76 -7.15
N VAL A 79 -8.79 -4.20 -5.89
CA VAL A 79 -9.11 -3.36 -4.73
C VAL A 79 -8.12 -2.21 -4.58
N HIS A 80 -6.83 -2.45 -4.76
CA HIS A 80 -5.82 -1.39 -4.71
C HIS A 80 -6.04 -0.33 -5.80
N ASN A 81 -6.31 -0.76 -7.05
CA ASN A 81 -6.52 0.19 -8.14
C ASN A 81 -7.85 0.95 -7.98
N TYR A 82 -8.89 0.32 -7.44
CA TYR A 82 -10.10 1.01 -7.03
C TYR A 82 -9.80 2.16 -6.05
N SER A 83 -9.04 1.87 -4.98
CA SER A 83 -8.72 2.90 -3.99
C SER A 83 -7.92 4.06 -4.60
N LEU A 84 -6.93 3.77 -5.44
CA LEU A 84 -6.15 4.81 -6.12
C LEU A 84 -6.99 5.71 -7.02
N ILE A 85 -7.97 5.14 -7.76
CA ILE A 85 -8.87 5.93 -8.62
C ILE A 85 -9.74 6.88 -7.79
N HIS A 86 -10.22 6.42 -6.63
CA HIS A 86 -11.03 7.25 -5.73
C HIS A 86 -10.18 8.26 -4.98
N ASP A 87 -8.98 7.89 -4.53
CA ASP A 87 -8.03 8.80 -3.89
C ASP A 87 -7.66 9.95 -4.83
N ASP A 88 -7.41 9.69 -6.12
CA ASP A 88 -7.15 10.74 -7.13
C ASP A 88 -8.27 11.79 -7.19
N ILE A 89 -9.53 11.39 -6.98
CA ILE A 89 -10.66 12.33 -6.94
C ILE A 89 -10.68 13.11 -5.62
N ILE A 90 -10.46 12.43 -4.51
CA ILE A 90 -10.48 13.02 -3.15
C ILE A 90 -9.37 14.06 -3.02
N ASP A 91 -8.16 13.70 -3.46
CA ASP A 91 -6.95 14.53 -3.38
C ASP A 91 -6.87 15.58 -4.51
N ASN A 92 -7.82 15.58 -5.48
CA ASN A 92 -7.78 16.45 -6.66
C ASN A 92 -6.55 16.24 -7.56
N ASP A 93 -5.95 15.06 -7.53
CA ASP A 93 -4.75 14.73 -8.30
C ASP A 93 -5.06 14.66 -9.80
N GLN A 94 -4.50 15.58 -10.59
CA GLN A 94 -4.68 15.62 -12.05
C GLN A 94 -3.87 14.55 -12.77
N GLU A 95 -2.72 14.17 -12.20
CA GLU A 95 -1.77 13.24 -12.78
C GLU A 95 -1.33 12.20 -11.76
N ARG A 96 -1.14 10.96 -12.25
CA ARG A 96 -0.53 9.85 -11.52
C ARG A 96 0.46 9.14 -12.41
N ARG A 97 1.72 9.01 -11.96
CA ARG A 97 2.79 8.34 -12.73
C ARG A 97 2.96 8.93 -14.13
N HIS A 98 2.94 10.25 -14.23
CA HIS A 98 3.09 11.02 -15.48
C HIS A 98 1.97 10.76 -16.51
N GLN A 99 0.80 10.30 -16.07
CA GLN A 99 -0.41 10.15 -16.90
C GLN A 99 -1.58 10.87 -16.22
N PRO A 100 -2.52 11.43 -17.02
CA PRO A 100 -3.76 11.96 -16.45
C PRO A 100 -4.48 10.89 -15.62
N THR A 101 -5.01 11.28 -14.47
CA THR A 101 -5.85 10.40 -13.66
C THR A 101 -7.15 10.06 -14.37
N VAL A 102 -7.86 9.01 -13.92
CA VAL A 102 -9.11 8.60 -14.57
C VAL A 102 -10.14 9.73 -14.54
N TRP A 103 -10.27 10.45 -13.43
CA TRP A 103 -11.23 11.55 -13.36
C TRP A 103 -10.84 12.75 -14.23
N ALA A 104 -9.55 13.03 -14.37
CA ALA A 104 -9.06 14.09 -15.26
C ALA A 104 -9.29 13.77 -16.75
N ALA A 105 -9.11 12.50 -17.14
CA ALA A 105 -9.24 12.06 -18.54
C ALA A 105 -10.70 11.75 -18.94
N PHE A 106 -11.50 11.16 -18.03
CA PHE A 106 -12.83 10.61 -18.34
C PHE A 106 -13.96 11.24 -17.52
N GLY A 107 -13.65 12.14 -16.60
CA GLY A 107 -14.60 12.82 -15.71
C GLY A 107 -14.88 12.06 -14.40
N THR A 108 -15.23 12.82 -13.37
CA THR A 108 -15.42 12.33 -11.98
C THR A 108 -16.45 11.21 -11.88
N GLY A 109 -17.62 11.36 -12.55
CA GLY A 109 -18.68 10.34 -12.47
C GLY A 109 -18.23 8.99 -13.03
N ARG A 110 -17.45 8.98 -14.15
CA ARG A 110 -16.94 7.74 -14.73
C ARG A 110 -15.87 7.12 -13.84
N ALA A 111 -15.00 7.93 -13.23
CA ALA A 111 -13.97 7.45 -12.29
C ALA A 111 -14.57 6.77 -11.06
N ILE A 112 -15.63 7.34 -10.46
CA ILE A 112 -16.35 6.73 -9.34
C ILE A 112 -16.88 5.34 -9.73
N VAL A 113 -17.62 5.26 -10.83
CA VAL A 113 -18.25 3.99 -11.27
C VAL A 113 -17.20 2.95 -11.65
N VAL A 114 -16.07 3.35 -12.22
CA VAL A 114 -14.95 2.44 -12.53
C VAL A 114 -14.33 1.87 -11.25
N GLY A 115 -14.11 2.71 -10.26
CA GLY A 115 -13.61 2.24 -8.95
C GLY A 115 -14.55 1.21 -8.33
N ASP A 116 -15.86 1.52 -8.27
CA ASP A 116 -16.88 0.60 -7.74
C ASP A 116 -16.90 -0.73 -8.52
N ALA A 117 -16.78 -0.66 -9.86
CA ALA A 117 -16.75 -1.85 -10.70
C ALA A 117 -15.52 -2.73 -10.43
N LEU A 118 -14.33 -2.15 -10.22
CA LEU A 118 -13.11 -2.89 -9.86
C LEU A 118 -13.24 -3.56 -8.50
N ALA A 119 -13.76 -2.85 -7.48
CA ALA A 119 -13.97 -3.41 -6.15
C ALA A 119 -14.96 -4.58 -6.16
N ASN A 120 -16.07 -4.44 -6.91
CA ASN A 120 -17.05 -5.49 -7.06
C ASN A 120 -16.49 -6.70 -7.84
N LEU A 121 -15.74 -6.46 -8.92
CA LEU A 121 -15.12 -7.51 -9.73
C LEU A 121 -14.16 -8.37 -8.89
N ALA A 122 -13.40 -7.78 -7.96
CA ALA A 122 -12.51 -8.51 -7.05
C ALA A 122 -13.27 -9.58 -6.25
N THR A 123 -14.41 -9.21 -5.68
CA THR A 123 -15.26 -10.14 -4.93
C THR A 123 -15.91 -11.18 -5.85
N GLN A 124 -16.40 -10.78 -7.02
CA GLN A 124 -17.00 -11.70 -7.98
C GLN A 124 -16.02 -12.80 -8.41
N LEU A 125 -14.76 -12.45 -8.71
CA LEU A 125 -13.73 -13.41 -9.10
C LEU A 125 -13.48 -14.47 -8.02
N LEU A 126 -13.40 -14.09 -6.76
CA LEU A 126 -13.21 -15.01 -5.63
C LEU A 126 -14.41 -15.93 -5.43
N LEU A 127 -15.63 -15.45 -5.67
CA LEU A 127 -16.87 -16.19 -5.41
C LEU A 127 -17.47 -16.89 -6.64
N GLU A 128 -16.84 -16.80 -7.82
CA GLU A 128 -17.34 -17.44 -9.05
C GLU A 128 -17.43 -18.97 -8.92
N ASP A 129 -16.49 -19.57 -8.17
CA ASP A 129 -16.50 -20.98 -7.76
C ASP A 129 -16.27 -21.06 -6.25
N PRO A 130 -17.31 -21.02 -5.40
CA PRO A 130 -17.21 -20.74 -3.97
C PRO A 130 -16.76 -21.95 -3.15
N THR A 131 -15.52 -22.37 -3.36
CA THR A 131 -14.87 -23.34 -2.47
C THR A 131 -14.57 -22.71 -1.09
N PRO A 132 -14.42 -23.50 -0.01
CA PRO A 132 -14.12 -22.93 1.31
C PRO A 132 -12.91 -22.00 1.36
N PRO A 133 -11.75 -22.31 0.71
CA PRO A 133 -10.62 -21.36 0.64
C PRO A 133 -10.99 -20.05 -0.07
N ARG A 134 -11.76 -20.10 -1.17
CA ARG A 134 -12.15 -18.89 -1.92
C ARG A 134 -13.14 -18.02 -1.17
N VAL A 135 -14.10 -18.63 -0.46
CA VAL A 135 -15.01 -17.89 0.43
C VAL A 135 -14.24 -17.20 1.55
N ARG A 136 -13.27 -17.90 2.16
CA ARG A 136 -12.38 -17.31 3.19
C ARG A 136 -11.53 -16.19 2.63
N ALA A 137 -11.00 -16.34 1.42
CA ALA A 137 -10.24 -15.30 0.74
C ALA A 137 -11.09 -14.06 0.46
N ALA A 138 -12.35 -14.24 0.04
CA ALA A 138 -13.29 -13.13 -0.16
C ALA A 138 -13.63 -12.41 1.16
N GLN A 139 -13.79 -13.13 2.26
CA GLN A 139 -13.98 -12.53 3.59
C GLN A 139 -12.75 -11.72 4.02
N LEU A 140 -11.55 -12.29 3.91
CA LEU A 140 -10.30 -11.60 4.23
C LEU A 140 -10.13 -10.30 3.42
N LEU A 141 -10.43 -10.35 2.13
CA LEU A 141 -10.37 -9.17 1.25
C LEU A 141 -11.43 -8.12 1.63
N SER A 142 -12.64 -8.56 1.95
CA SER A 142 -13.74 -7.68 2.37
C SER A 142 -13.39 -6.94 3.67
N ASP A 143 -12.85 -7.67 4.68
CA ASP A 143 -12.44 -7.09 5.95
C ASP A 143 -11.31 -6.07 5.77
N ALA A 144 -10.31 -6.40 4.94
CA ALA A 144 -9.22 -5.50 4.62
C ALA A 144 -9.69 -4.25 3.85
N THR A 145 -10.64 -4.42 2.93
CA THR A 145 -11.25 -3.32 2.18
C THR A 145 -12.04 -2.40 3.11
N ALA A 146 -12.81 -2.96 4.04
CA ALA A 146 -13.55 -2.18 5.03
C ALA A 146 -12.61 -1.37 5.95
N ALA A 147 -11.51 -1.99 6.41
CA ALA A 147 -10.49 -1.29 7.20
C ALA A 147 -9.80 -0.18 6.40
N MET A 148 -9.48 -0.41 5.12
CA MET A 148 -8.89 0.59 4.23
C MET A 148 -9.84 1.78 4.02
N ILE A 149 -11.13 1.54 3.80
CA ILE A 149 -12.14 2.60 3.66
C ILE A 149 -12.27 3.39 4.97
N ALA A 150 -12.27 2.73 6.13
CA ALA A 150 -12.31 3.42 7.43
C ALA A 150 -11.07 4.30 7.63
N GLY A 151 -9.87 3.79 7.29
CA GLY A 151 -8.64 4.57 7.34
C GLY A 151 -8.66 5.78 6.41
N GLN A 152 -9.21 5.64 5.19
CA GLN A 152 -9.40 6.79 4.29
C GLN A 152 -10.39 7.82 4.85
N ALA A 153 -11.45 7.38 5.52
CA ALA A 153 -12.40 8.29 6.16
C ALA A 153 -11.78 9.05 7.35
N ASP A 154 -10.90 8.37 8.13
CA ASP A 154 -10.15 9.00 9.21
C ASP A 154 -9.16 10.03 8.64
N ASP A 155 -8.42 9.72 7.57
CA ASP A 155 -7.48 10.62 6.89
C ASP A 155 -8.19 11.91 6.45
N MET A 156 -9.31 11.80 5.75
CA MET A 156 -10.16 12.96 5.37
C MET A 156 -10.69 13.75 6.58
N ALA A 157 -10.97 13.07 7.69
CA ALA A 157 -11.44 13.73 8.91
C ALA A 157 -10.31 14.51 9.59
N PHE A 158 -9.07 14.03 9.52
CA PHE A 158 -7.90 14.66 10.10
C PHE A 158 -7.57 16.02 9.50
N GLU A 159 -7.84 16.22 8.20
CA GLU A 159 -7.67 17.52 7.54
C GLU A 159 -8.50 18.66 8.20
N ARG A 160 -9.58 18.31 8.92
CA ARG A 160 -10.50 19.26 9.57
C ARG A 160 -10.29 19.39 11.07
N ARG A 161 -9.26 18.72 11.59
CA ARG A 161 -8.93 18.73 13.02
C ARG A 161 -7.68 19.56 13.27
N ASP A 162 -7.74 20.38 14.31
CA ASP A 162 -6.59 21.22 14.73
C ASP A 162 -5.42 20.39 15.24
N ALA A 163 -5.71 19.23 15.86
CA ALA A 163 -4.69 18.31 16.37
C ALA A 163 -5.17 16.86 16.31
N ILE A 164 -4.23 15.98 15.97
CA ILE A 164 -4.35 14.53 16.08
C ILE A 164 -3.14 14.00 16.84
N SER A 165 -3.28 12.84 17.49
CA SER A 165 -2.17 12.18 18.17
C SER A 165 -1.43 11.27 17.19
N ALA A 166 -0.17 10.95 17.51
CA ALA A 166 0.61 9.95 16.76
C ALA A 166 -0.06 8.55 16.76
N GLU A 167 -0.76 8.19 17.85
CA GLU A 167 -1.52 6.95 17.94
C GLU A 167 -2.70 6.93 16.96
N GLU A 168 -3.45 8.03 16.84
CA GLU A 168 -4.54 8.16 15.87
C GLU A 168 -4.00 8.09 14.43
N CYS A 169 -2.88 8.77 14.13
CA CYS A 169 -2.22 8.73 12.84
C CYS A 169 -1.80 7.30 12.48
N LEU A 170 -1.08 6.60 13.37
CA LEU A 170 -0.67 5.22 13.17
C LEU A 170 -1.85 4.26 12.96
N LYS A 171 -2.96 4.46 13.69
CA LYS A 171 -4.18 3.66 13.52
C LYS A 171 -4.85 3.90 12.16
N MET A 172 -4.88 5.14 11.70
CA MET A 172 -5.37 5.49 10.37
C MET A 172 -4.51 4.81 9.29
N GLU A 173 -3.18 4.89 9.39
CA GLU A 173 -2.23 4.26 8.46
C GLU A 173 -2.34 2.72 8.47
N GLU A 174 -2.55 2.11 9.65
CA GLU A 174 -2.82 0.68 9.78
C GLU A 174 -4.04 0.28 8.95
N GLY A 175 -5.13 1.05 9.00
CA GLY A 175 -6.32 0.83 8.18
C GLY A 175 -6.05 1.11 6.70
N LYS A 176 -5.63 2.33 6.37
CA LYS A 176 -5.51 2.81 4.98
C LYS A 176 -4.48 2.02 4.17
N THR A 177 -3.34 1.68 4.76
CA THR A 177 -2.22 1.03 4.07
C THR A 177 -1.95 -0.39 4.56
N GLY A 178 -1.91 -0.59 5.87
CA GLY A 178 -1.52 -1.86 6.50
C GLY A 178 -2.49 -2.99 6.21
N ALA A 179 -3.80 -2.75 6.30
CA ALA A 179 -4.82 -3.77 6.16
C ALA A 179 -4.79 -4.49 4.79
N LEU A 180 -4.63 -3.75 3.70
CA LEU A 180 -4.57 -4.36 2.37
C LEU A 180 -3.25 -5.11 2.13
N LEU A 181 -2.13 -4.67 2.73
CA LEU A 181 -0.85 -5.40 2.68
C LEU A 181 -0.90 -6.67 3.54
N ALA A 182 -1.59 -6.64 4.68
CA ALA A 182 -1.88 -7.83 5.48
C ALA A 182 -2.68 -8.87 4.69
N CYS A 183 -3.75 -8.43 4.04
CA CYS A 183 -4.55 -9.27 3.14
C CYS A 183 -3.69 -9.82 2.00
N ALA A 184 -2.92 -8.98 1.31
CA ALA A 184 -2.06 -9.37 0.20
C ALA A 184 -1.08 -10.48 0.59
N SER A 185 -0.44 -10.37 1.75
CA SER A 185 0.52 -11.36 2.23
C SER A 185 -0.13 -12.70 2.57
N ALA A 186 -1.39 -12.69 3.07
CA ALA A 186 -2.08 -13.86 3.59
C ALA A 186 -2.99 -14.57 2.57
N ILE A 187 -3.58 -13.84 1.62
CA ILE A 187 -4.63 -14.35 0.73
C ILE A 187 -4.17 -15.52 -0.13
N GLY A 188 -2.90 -15.49 -0.58
CA GLY A 188 -2.30 -16.60 -1.32
C GLY A 188 -2.22 -17.88 -0.48
N GLY A 189 -1.79 -17.77 0.78
CA GLY A 189 -1.78 -18.88 1.73
C GLY A 189 -3.18 -19.44 1.99
N VAL A 190 -4.20 -18.57 2.12
CA VAL A 190 -5.61 -18.98 2.24
C VAL A 190 -6.04 -19.80 1.04
N LEU A 191 -5.75 -19.36 -0.17
CA LEU A 191 -6.11 -20.06 -1.41
C LEU A 191 -5.36 -21.39 -1.58
N ALA A 192 -4.13 -21.48 -1.09
CA ALA A 192 -3.33 -22.69 -1.06
C ALA A 192 -3.71 -23.65 0.08
N GLY A 193 -4.69 -23.30 0.92
CA GLY A 193 -5.16 -24.15 2.02
C GLY A 193 -4.24 -24.21 3.23
N ALA A 194 -3.44 -23.18 3.46
CA ALA A 194 -2.58 -23.05 4.63
C ALA A 194 -3.40 -23.04 5.95
N ASP A 195 -2.77 -23.46 7.02
CA ASP A 195 -3.38 -23.44 8.35
C ASP A 195 -3.49 -22.00 8.92
N ASP A 196 -4.24 -21.87 10.03
CA ASP A 196 -4.52 -20.59 10.65
C ASP A 196 -3.26 -19.92 11.23
N ALA A 197 -2.27 -20.70 11.66
CA ALA A 197 -1.03 -20.15 12.19
C ALA A 197 -0.22 -19.49 11.07
N MET A 198 -0.12 -20.15 9.93
CA MET A 198 0.54 -19.63 8.73
C MET A 198 -0.15 -18.36 8.21
N ILE A 199 -1.48 -18.39 8.12
CA ILE A 199 -2.27 -17.23 7.65
C ILE A 199 -2.09 -16.03 8.59
N LYS A 200 -2.11 -16.25 9.91
CA LYS A 200 -1.88 -15.19 10.90
C LYS A 200 -0.46 -14.60 10.81
N ALA A 201 0.55 -15.45 10.63
CA ALA A 201 1.94 -15.00 10.49
C ALA A 201 2.13 -14.15 9.23
N LEU A 202 1.62 -14.58 8.08
CA LEU A 202 1.67 -13.83 6.83
C LEU A 202 0.87 -12.52 6.91
N SER A 203 -0.29 -12.53 7.57
CA SER A 203 -1.10 -11.32 7.80
C SER A 203 -0.36 -10.32 8.69
N ALA A 204 0.24 -10.78 9.80
CA ALA A 204 1.04 -9.94 10.68
C ALA A 204 2.25 -9.35 9.95
N PHE A 205 2.97 -10.17 9.16
CA PHE A 205 4.05 -9.70 8.31
C PHE A 205 3.59 -8.55 7.39
N GLY A 206 2.48 -8.75 6.65
CA GLY A 206 1.99 -7.74 5.72
C GLY A 206 1.53 -6.46 6.40
N LEU A 207 0.88 -6.57 7.58
CA LEU A 207 0.45 -5.42 8.37
C LEU A 207 1.64 -4.56 8.79
N ARG A 208 2.65 -5.19 9.41
CA ARG A 208 3.86 -4.50 9.90
C ARG A 208 4.70 -3.95 8.74
N LEU A 209 4.78 -4.68 7.63
CA LEU A 209 5.40 -4.16 6.40
C LEU A 209 4.69 -2.92 5.89
N GLY A 210 3.34 -2.90 5.94
CA GLY A 210 2.54 -1.74 5.57
C GLY A 210 2.83 -0.51 6.42
N MET A 211 2.95 -0.70 7.73
CA MET A 211 3.32 0.36 8.67
C MET A 211 4.74 0.89 8.43
N ALA A 212 5.71 -0.02 8.23
CA ALA A 212 7.08 0.39 7.91
C ALA A 212 7.15 1.14 6.57
N PHE A 213 6.43 0.66 5.56
CA PHE A 213 6.35 1.30 4.25
C PHE A 213 5.74 2.70 4.34
N GLN A 214 4.62 2.87 5.06
CA GLN A 214 3.95 4.17 5.19
C GLN A 214 4.81 5.17 5.95
N ALA A 215 5.43 4.77 7.06
CA ALA A 215 6.34 5.63 7.80
C ALA A 215 7.52 6.14 6.94
N VAL A 216 8.08 5.29 6.08
CA VAL A 216 9.12 5.71 5.11
C VAL A 216 8.53 6.63 4.04
N ASP A 217 7.33 6.35 3.54
CA ASP A 217 6.66 7.18 2.51
C ASP A 217 6.36 8.58 3.06
N ASP A 218 5.95 8.70 4.31
CA ASP A 218 5.72 9.98 5.01
C ASP A 218 7.02 10.80 5.16
N VAL A 219 8.14 10.15 5.46
CA VAL A 219 9.46 10.81 5.46
C VAL A 219 9.81 11.29 4.06
N LEU A 220 9.58 10.47 3.03
CA LEU A 220 9.84 10.84 1.64
C LEU A 220 8.90 11.93 1.13
N GLY A 221 7.68 12.02 1.63
CA GLY A 221 6.71 13.08 1.33
C GLY A 221 7.20 14.48 1.73
N ILE A 222 8.12 14.56 2.70
CA ILE A 222 8.72 15.83 3.16
C ILE A 222 10.13 16.04 2.59
N TRP A 223 11.02 15.03 2.65
CA TRP A 223 12.45 15.15 2.31
C TRP A 223 12.86 14.43 1.03
N GLY A 224 11.93 13.72 0.38
CA GLY A 224 12.25 12.91 -0.80
C GLY A 224 12.65 13.74 -2.02
N GLU A 225 13.66 13.30 -2.76
CA GLU A 225 14.06 13.92 -4.01
C GLU A 225 13.05 13.71 -5.13
N PRO A 226 12.67 14.74 -5.91
CA PRO A 226 11.66 14.61 -6.99
C PRO A 226 12.00 13.56 -8.04
N THR A 227 13.30 13.36 -8.32
CA THR A 227 13.79 12.33 -9.25
C THR A 227 13.46 10.90 -8.83
N LYS A 228 13.23 10.70 -7.54
CA LYS A 228 12.95 9.38 -6.93
C LYS A 228 11.49 9.20 -6.56
N THR A 229 10.87 10.25 -6.03
CA THR A 229 9.47 10.22 -5.58
C THR A 229 8.47 10.51 -6.70
N GLY A 230 8.90 11.22 -7.74
CA GLY A 230 8.02 11.72 -8.80
C GLY A 230 7.12 12.88 -8.37
N LYS A 231 7.30 13.40 -7.13
CA LYS A 231 6.56 14.52 -6.56
C LYS A 231 7.53 15.65 -6.16
N PRO A 232 7.07 16.91 -6.06
CA PRO A 232 7.87 17.99 -5.50
C PRO A 232 8.33 17.68 -4.07
N VAL A 233 9.48 18.24 -3.66
CA VAL A 233 9.95 18.19 -2.27
C VAL A 233 8.87 18.81 -1.38
N GLY A 234 8.54 18.16 -0.25
CA GLY A 234 7.53 18.63 0.68
C GLY A 234 6.10 18.58 0.14
N SER A 235 5.82 17.69 -0.80
CA SER A 235 4.46 17.52 -1.35
C SER A 235 3.38 17.36 -0.28
N ASP A 236 3.70 16.67 0.81
CA ASP A 236 2.75 16.44 1.91
C ASP A 236 2.52 17.71 2.74
N LEU A 237 3.54 18.56 2.87
CA LEU A 237 3.41 19.88 3.51
C LEU A 237 2.54 20.82 2.66
N LEU A 238 2.79 20.86 1.34
CA LEU A 238 1.97 21.65 0.40
C LEU A 238 0.51 21.19 0.37
N ALA A 239 0.27 19.91 0.54
CA ALA A 239 -1.09 19.35 0.64
C ALA A 239 -1.69 19.44 2.06
N HIS A 240 -1.00 20.09 3.02
CA HIS A 240 -1.41 20.20 4.43
C HIS A 240 -1.76 18.85 5.08
N LYS A 241 -1.10 17.76 4.65
CA LYS A 241 -1.33 16.42 5.20
C LYS A 241 -0.86 16.33 6.65
N GLN A 242 -1.67 15.67 7.48
CA GLN A 242 -1.35 15.34 8.86
C GLN A 242 -0.52 14.04 8.90
N SER A 243 0.62 14.03 8.17
CA SER A 243 1.52 12.88 8.13
C SER A 243 2.24 12.68 9.47
N LEU A 244 2.72 11.47 9.72
CA LEU A 244 3.30 11.10 11.02
C LEU A 244 4.45 12.03 11.46
N PRO A 245 5.40 12.49 10.59
CA PRO A 245 6.42 13.46 10.99
C PRO A 245 5.84 14.80 11.44
N VAL A 246 4.78 15.29 10.79
CA VAL A 246 4.11 16.55 11.15
C VAL A 246 3.44 16.44 12.51
N VAL A 247 2.71 15.35 12.74
CA VAL A 247 1.99 15.07 13.99
C VAL A 247 2.95 14.97 15.18
N ILE A 248 4.05 14.22 15.01
CA ILE A 248 5.08 14.08 16.06
C ILE A 248 5.77 15.42 16.31
N ALA A 249 6.11 16.18 15.28
CA ALA A 249 6.76 17.48 15.43
C ALA A 249 5.89 18.46 16.24
N ARG A 250 4.60 18.50 15.96
CA ARG A 250 3.63 19.32 16.73
C ARG A 250 3.58 18.90 18.20
N ALA A 251 3.55 17.60 18.47
CA ALA A 251 3.55 17.08 19.84
C ALA A 251 4.85 17.42 20.60
N ASN A 252 5.99 17.50 19.91
CA ASN A 252 7.30 17.80 20.47
C ASN A 252 7.59 19.31 20.64
N GLY A 253 6.60 20.17 20.44
CA GLY A 253 6.73 21.62 20.72
C GLY A 253 6.80 22.51 19.49
N GLY A 254 6.15 22.10 18.40
CA GLY A 254 6.16 22.77 17.11
C GLY A 254 5.32 24.04 16.98
N ALA A 255 5.24 24.92 17.98
CA ALA A 255 4.43 26.15 17.90
C ALA A 255 4.82 27.07 16.72
N GLU A 256 6.10 27.11 16.36
CA GLU A 256 6.59 27.87 15.20
C GLU A 256 6.18 27.17 13.89
N LEU A 257 6.21 25.84 13.87
CA LEU A 257 5.69 25.02 12.77
C LEU A 257 4.18 25.24 12.58
N ASP A 258 3.40 25.24 13.67
CA ASP A 258 1.94 25.48 13.60
C ASP A 258 1.62 26.85 12.98
N ALA A 259 2.36 27.88 13.39
CA ALA A 259 2.20 29.22 12.83
C ALA A 259 2.50 29.26 11.33
N LEU A 260 3.52 28.53 10.89
CA LEU A 260 3.91 28.44 9.48
C LEU A 260 2.87 27.67 8.65
N LEU A 261 2.42 26.51 9.14
CA LEU A 261 1.44 25.65 8.46
C LEU A 261 0.02 26.23 8.44
N ALA A 262 -0.27 27.30 9.20
CA ALA A 262 -1.56 27.97 9.18
C ALA A 262 -1.78 28.85 7.93
N SER A 263 -0.76 29.05 7.09
CA SER A 263 -0.82 29.87 5.86
C SER A 263 -0.60 29.02 4.62
N GLU A 264 -0.93 29.56 3.44
CA GLU A 264 -0.50 28.97 2.17
C GLU A 264 1.03 28.98 2.11
N LEU A 265 1.63 27.80 1.86
CA LEU A 265 3.07 27.63 1.86
C LEU A 265 3.69 27.97 0.51
N THR A 266 4.74 28.78 0.53
CA THR A 266 5.66 28.95 -0.60
C THR A 266 6.72 27.86 -0.58
N GLU A 267 7.52 27.72 -1.66
CA GLU A 267 8.67 26.79 -1.68
C GLU A 267 9.67 27.07 -0.53
N ALA A 268 9.87 28.33 -0.17
CA ALA A 268 10.74 28.71 0.94
C ALA A 268 10.15 28.27 2.29
N ASP A 269 8.84 28.38 2.46
CA ASP A 269 8.12 27.95 3.67
C ASP A 269 8.14 26.42 3.84
N VAL A 270 8.11 25.67 2.73
CA VAL A 270 8.25 24.22 2.74
C VAL A 270 9.62 23.80 3.28
N LEU A 271 10.70 24.46 2.85
CA LEU A 271 12.05 24.17 3.33
C LEU A 271 12.19 24.51 4.82
N GLU A 272 11.60 25.61 5.24
CA GLU A 272 11.60 26.02 6.65
C GLU A 272 10.75 25.07 7.52
N ALA A 273 9.58 24.65 7.06
CA ALA A 273 8.77 23.65 7.74
C ALA A 273 9.50 22.31 7.90
N ALA A 274 10.16 21.84 6.83
CA ALA A 274 10.96 20.61 6.86
C ALA A 274 12.12 20.71 7.89
N ARG A 275 12.78 21.88 7.97
CA ARG A 275 13.84 22.16 8.94
C ARG A 275 13.30 22.14 10.37
N LEU A 276 12.16 22.82 10.62
CA LEU A 276 11.51 22.86 11.92
C LEU A 276 11.08 21.46 12.38
N ILE A 277 10.52 20.63 11.48
CA ILE A 277 10.15 19.25 11.80
C ILE A 277 11.40 18.45 12.17
N GLU A 278 12.50 18.59 11.44
CA GLU A 278 13.74 17.87 11.73
C GLU A 278 14.35 18.28 13.09
N GLU A 279 14.30 19.55 13.47
CA GLU A 279 14.78 20.07 14.76
C GLU A 279 14.01 19.52 15.96
N THR A 280 12.75 19.14 15.81
CA THR A 280 11.98 18.47 16.87
C THR A 280 12.40 17.01 17.10
N GLY A 281 13.22 16.44 16.22
CA GLY A 281 13.59 15.03 16.23
C GLY A 281 12.54 14.10 15.60
N ALA A 282 11.43 14.61 15.08
CA ALA A 282 10.32 13.82 14.56
C ALA A 282 10.76 12.87 13.42
N ARG A 283 11.65 13.32 12.51
CA ARG A 283 12.19 12.45 11.46
C ARG A 283 12.87 11.20 12.01
N LEU A 284 13.70 11.34 13.03
CA LEU A 284 14.40 10.21 13.67
C LEU A 284 13.40 9.28 14.36
N GLU A 285 12.36 9.83 14.99
CA GLU A 285 11.32 9.05 15.67
C GLU A 285 10.51 8.23 14.67
N VAL A 286 10.09 8.81 13.53
CA VAL A 286 9.38 8.10 12.46
C VAL A 286 10.25 7.00 11.86
N MET A 287 11.54 7.25 11.63
CA MET A 287 12.46 6.24 11.13
C MET A 287 12.63 5.08 12.15
N ALA A 288 12.65 5.37 13.45
CA ALA A 288 12.69 4.33 14.49
C ALA A 288 11.39 3.51 14.53
N ILE A 289 10.23 4.12 14.25
CA ILE A 289 8.94 3.43 14.09
C ILE A 289 9.00 2.50 12.87
N ALA A 290 9.50 2.97 11.72
CA ALA A 290 9.66 2.17 10.52
C ALA A 290 10.59 0.96 10.74
N ASP A 291 11.74 1.15 11.40
CA ASP A 291 12.69 0.08 11.71
C ASP A 291 12.11 -0.98 12.63
N ARG A 292 11.36 -0.55 13.64
CA ARG A 292 10.67 -1.46 14.56
C ARG A 292 9.60 -2.26 13.86
N ALA A 293 8.76 -1.60 13.04
CA ALA A 293 7.72 -2.26 12.28
C ALA A 293 8.31 -3.28 11.27
N LEU A 294 9.44 -2.95 10.62
CA LEU A 294 10.15 -3.90 9.75
C LEU A 294 10.67 -5.10 10.53
N SER A 295 11.28 -4.89 11.71
CA SER A 295 11.76 -5.98 12.57
C SER A 295 10.61 -6.92 12.96
N GLU A 296 9.49 -6.36 13.43
CA GLU A 296 8.29 -7.12 13.80
C GLU A 296 7.70 -7.89 12.60
N ALA A 297 7.74 -7.30 11.39
CA ALA A 297 7.36 -7.98 10.16
C ALA A 297 8.23 -9.23 9.93
N LEU A 298 9.56 -9.09 9.98
CA LEU A 298 10.48 -10.19 9.75
C LEU A 298 10.35 -11.29 10.83
N GLU A 299 10.19 -10.92 12.09
CA GLU A 299 9.95 -11.86 13.20
C GLU A 299 8.67 -12.69 12.98
N SER A 300 7.63 -12.09 12.40
CA SER A 300 6.39 -12.81 12.09
C SER A 300 6.63 -13.99 11.15
N LEU A 301 7.56 -13.88 10.18
CA LEU A 301 7.92 -14.96 9.25
C LEU A 301 8.71 -16.09 9.92
N GLU A 302 9.40 -15.81 11.03
CA GLU A 302 10.17 -16.83 11.78
C GLU A 302 9.27 -17.72 12.65
N SER A 303 8.05 -17.31 12.91
CA SER A 303 7.10 -18.01 13.78
C SER A 303 6.49 -19.27 13.16
N VAL A 304 6.64 -19.48 11.85
CA VAL A 304 6.02 -20.57 11.07
C VAL A 304 6.99 -21.19 10.06
N PRO A 305 6.80 -22.48 9.68
CA PRO A 305 7.71 -23.19 8.78
C PRO A 305 7.44 -22.82 7.31
N LEU A 306 7.89 -21.66 6.87
CA LEU A 306 7.81 -21.24 5.47
C LEU A 306 8.81 -22.00 4.59
N VAL A 307 8.47 -22.18 3.31
CA VAL A 307 9.42 -22.68 2.31
C VAL A 307 10.58 -21.69 2.19
N PRO A 308 11.85 -22.10 2.48
CA PRO A 308 12.97 -21.17 2.69
C PRO A 308 13.19 -20.17 1.57
N ARG A 309 13.14 -20.62 0.29
CA ARG A 309 13.30 -19.72 -0.86
C ARG A 309 12.31 -18.57 -0.83
N TYR A 310 11.04 -18.84 -0.63
CA TYR A 310 9.97 -17.85 -0.68
C TYR A 310 9.96 -16.96 0.57
N ARG A 311 10.36 -17.48 1.73
CA ARG A 311 10.64 -16.66 2.91
C ARG A 311 11.74 -15.63 2.58
N ASP A 312 12.82 -16.04 1.94
CA ASP A 312 13.92 -15.14 1.59
C ASP A 312 13.50 -14.09 0.56
N GLU A 313 12.59 -14.42 -0.36
CA GLU A 313 11.98 -13.47 -1.30
C GLU A 313 11.08 -12.45 -0.56
N LEU A 314 10.24 -12.88 0.42
CA LEU A 314 9.46 -11.97 1.27
C LEU A 314 10.35 -11.00 2.04
N VAL A 315 11.43 -11.50 2.66
CA VAL A 315 12.42 -10.68 3.36
C VAL A 315 13.07 -9.67 2.41
N SER A 316 13.47 -10.10 1.21
CA SER A 316 14.08 -9.23 0.20
C SER A 316 13.12 -8.11 -0.23
N ILE A 317 11.85 -8.43 -0.48
CA ILE A 317 10.83 -7.44 -0.83
C ILE A 317 10.61 -6.47 0.34
N ALA A 318 10.52 -6.95 1.58
CA ALA A 318 10.31 -6.11 2.75
C ALA A 318 11.42 -5.05 2.88
N ARG A 319 12.66 -5.47 2.77
CA ARG A 319 13.82 -4.54 2.78
C ARG A 319 13.80 -3.58 1.60
N PHE A 320 13.57 -4.09 0.40
CA PHE A 320 13.52 -3.26 -0.81
C PHE A 320 12.49 -2.13 -0.74
N VAL A 321 11.31 -2.34 -0.14
CA VAL A 321 10.28 -1.32 -0.07
C VAL A 321 10.46 -0.34 1.09
N THR A 322 11.24 -0.70 2.11
CA THR A 322 11.50 0.13 3.30
C THR A 322 12.89 0.77 3.33
N GLU A 323 13.85 0.28 2.54
CA GLU A 323 15.22 0.81 2.46
C GLU A 323 15.39 1.84 1.33
N ARG A 324 14.28 2.34 0.77
CA ARG A 324 14.32 3.40 -0.23
C ARG A 324 14.90 4.66 0.37
N ASP A 325 16.13 4.99 -0.05
CA ASP A 325 16.75 6.29 0.16
C ASP A 325 16.88 6.71 1.64
N ARG A 326 17.45 5.81 2.44
CA ARG A 326 18.00 6.16 3.76
C ARG A 326 19.29 6.93 3.64
#